data_2f03f2b1b56988aa7591c06013dfc010
#
_entry.id   2f03f2b1b56988aa7591c06013dfc010
#
_cell.length_a   1.000
_cell.length_b   1.000
_cell.length_c   1.000
_cell.angle_alpha   90.00
_cell.angle_beta   90.00
_cell.angle_gamma   90.00
#
_symmetry.space_group_name_H-M   'P 1'
#
loop_
_entity.id
_entity.type
_entity.pdbx_description
1 polymer ?
#
loop_
_entity_poly.entity_id
_entity_poly.type
_entity_poly.pdbx_seq_one_letter_code
_entity_poly.pdbx_strand_id
1 'polypeptide(L)'
;MRALFPLIMAASLATSVFASPDASADFPVVRRPGFVAAHAALPGGRRAETNAVIIVVSVADQALALISGGEVLHVYRVSTAVAGVGSKPNSEKTPLGWHRVAEWIGGDAVPGQVFVSRKPVPGEILRHTQWRGDGGRDYVLTRILWLDGLEYGRNRGPGVDSHSRFIYIHGTNQEHLLGRPASHGCIRLSNHDVMAVYALTEGRPTYVEIVDRF
;
A
#
# COMPACT_ATOMS: atom_id res chain seq x y z
N MET A 1 37.14 -15.65 -39.31
CA MET A 1 36.65 -14.33 -38.89
C MET A 1 35.50 -14.55 -37.92
N ARG A 2 35.73 -14.37 -36.64
CA ARG A 2 34.70 -14.47 -35.60
C ARG A 2 34.25 -13.04 -35.25
N ALA A 3 33.01 -12.73 -35.53
CA ALA A 3 32.41 -11.45 -35.18
C ALA A 3 32.14 -11.40 -33.63
N LEU A 4 32.82 -10.49 -32.97
CA LEU A 4 32.47 -10.11 -31.58
C LEU A 4 31.23 -9.21 -31.61
N PHE A 5 30.14 -9.68 -31.02
CA PHE A 5 29.03 -8.83 -30.69
C PHE A 5 29.33 -8.12 -29.36
N PRO A 6 29.19 -6.81 -29.26
CA PRO A 6 29.33 -6.13 -27.98
C PRO A 6 28.09 -6.42 -27.10
N LEU A 7 28.37 -6.88 -25.90
CA LEU A 7 27.38 -7.02 -24.83
C LEU A 7 26.94 -5.60 -24.39
N ILE A 8 25.76 -5.18 -24.83
CA ILE A 8 25.14 -3.94 -24.34
C ILE A 8 24.68 -4.20 -22.93
N MET A 9 25.45 -3.76 -21.94
CA MET A 9 24.98 -3.62 -20.56
C MET A 9 23.88 -2.56 -20.57
N ALA A 10 22.63 -3.01 -20.43
CA ALA A 10 21.52 -2.13 -20.10
C ALA A 10 21.75 -1.61 -18.68
N ALA A 11 22.26 -0.39 -18.57
CA ALA A 11 22.27 0.35 -17.33
C ALA A 11 20.81 0.60 -16.95
N SER A 12 20.30 -0.14 -15.98
CA SER A 12 19.05 0.16 -15.32
C SER A 12 19.22 1.53 -14.63
N LEU A 13 18.75 2.58 -15.29
CA LEU A 13 18.48 3.85 -14.64
C LEU A 13 17.35 3.60 -13.64
N ALA A 14 17.74 3.24 -12.41
CA ALA A 14 16.84 3.35 -11.27
C ALA A 14 16.47 4.82 -11.15
N THR A 15 15.35 5.21 -11.72
CA THR A 15 14.69 6.47 -11.41
C THR A 15 14.50 6.48 -9.90
N SER A 16 15.27 7.31 -9.21
CA SER A 16 15.07 7.62 -7.81
C SER A 16 13.70 8.31 -7.70
N VAL A 17 12.66 7.53 -7.58
CA VAL A 17 11.35 8.02 -7.18
C VAL A 17 11.58 8.67 -5.82
N PHE A 18 11.12 9.91 -5.65
CA PHE A 18 11.23 10.69 -4.42
C PHE A 18 10.33 10.09 -3.32
N ALA A 19 10.58 8.82 -2.97
CA ALA A 19 9.95 8.18 -1.82
C ALA A 19 10.45 8.86 -0.54
N SER A 20 9.61 8.84 0.49
CA SER A 20 10.01 9.26 1.82
C SER A 20 11.23 8.47 2.30
N PRO A 21 12.07 9.02 3.19
CA PRO A 21 13.14 8.24 3.80
C PRO A 21 12.62 6.92 4.37
N ASP A 22 13.40 5.85 4.21
CA ASP A 22 13.04 4.55 4.76
C ASP A 22 12.86 4.64 6.29
N ALA A 23 11.66 4.35 6.76
CA ALA A 23 11.31 4.40 8.17
C ALA A 23 11.68 3.12 8.93
N SER A 24 12.39 2.16 8.34
CA SER A 24 12.72 0.88 9.00
C SER A 24 13.54 1.04 10.29
N ALA A 25 14.28 2.15 10.43
CA ALA A 25 14.99 2.48 11.66
C ALA A 25 14.06 2.74 12.85
N ASP A 26 12.85 3.27 12.59
CA ASP A 26 11.84 3.56 13.61
C ASP A 26 11.08 2.28 14.02
N PHE A 27 11.19 1.21 13.23
CA PHE A 27 10.50 -0.07 13.43
C PHE A 27 11.50 -1.24 13.43
N PRO A 28 12.35 -1.37 14.45
CA PRO A 28 13.42 -2.38 14.47
C PRO A 28 12.88 -3.83 14.41
N VAL A 29 11.61 -4.05 14.72
CA VAL A 29 10.96 -5.37 14.64
C VAL A 29 10.99 -5.93 13.21
N VAL A 30 10.87 -5.11 12.18
CA VAL A 30 10.88 -5.57 10.77
C VAL A 30 12.25 -6.09 10.34
N ARG A 31 13.31 -5.74 11.07
CA ARG A 31 14.70 -6.20 10.84
C ARG A 31 15.05 -7.44 11.66
N ARG A 32 14.16 -7.94 12.53
CA ARG A 32 14.41 -9.13 13.33
C ARG A 32 14.41 -10.38 12.45
N PRO A 33 15.32 -11.34 12.71
CA PRO A 33 15.23 -12.65 12.09
C PRO A 33 13.85 -13.26 12.31
N GLY A 34 13.23 -13.77 11.24
CA GLY A 34 11.89 -14.37 11.30
C GLY A 34 10.73 -13.45 10.96
N PHE A 35 10.89 -12.12 10.93
CA PHE A 35 9.81 -11.20 10.52
C PHE A 35 9.25 -11.58 9.14
N VAL A 36 10.12 -11.68 8.14
CA VAL A 36 9.72 -12.06 6.78
C VAL A 36 9.08 -13.45 6.75
N ALA A 37 9.66 -14.41 7.48
CA ALA A 37 9.14 -15.78 7.54
C ALA A 37 7.74 -15.83 8.19
N ALA A 38 7.48 -15.02 9.20
CA ALA A 38 6.18 -14.93 9.86
C ALA A 38 5.07 -14.45 8.91
N HIS A 39 5.42 -13.62 7.92
CA HIS A 39 4.48 -13.06 6.94
C HIS A 39 4.56 -13.74 5.56
N ALA A 40 5.28 -14.85 5.42
CA ALA A 40 5.41 -15.56 4.13
C ALA A 40 4.29 -16.57 3.85
N ALA A 41 3.50 -16.94 4.84
CA ALA A 41 2.43 -17.93 4.73
C ALA A 41 1.07 -17.26 4.52
N LEU A 42 0.48 -17.47 3.34
CA LEU A 42 -0.89 -17.04 3.03
C LEU A 42 -1.91 -17.91 3.76
N PRO A 43 -3.19 -17.47 3.85
CA PRO A 43 -4.27 -18.27 4.43
C PRO A 43 -4.33 -19.68 3.86
N GLY A 44 -4.55 -20.66 4.74
CA GLY A 44 -4.59 -22.09 4.38
C GLY A 44 -3.21 -22.71 4.15
N GLY A 45 -2.13 -22.08 4.62
CA GLY A 45 -0.75 -22.62 4.51
C GLY A 45 -0.17 -22.54 3.09
N ARG A 46 -0.80 -21.77 2.20
CA ARG A 46 -0.30 -21.56 0.83
C ARG A 46 0.96 -20.69 0.88
N ARG A 47 1.89 -20.96 -0.02
CA ARG A 47 3.03 -20.06 -0.26
C ARG A 47 2.67 -19.05 -1.34
N ALA A 48 3.14 -17.82 -1.17
CA ALA A 48 3.09 -16.83 -2.23
C ALA A 48 3.98 -17.25 -3.41
N GLU A 49 3.66 -16.79 -4.59
CA GLU A 49 4.47 -16.98 -5.80
C GLU A 49 5.88 -16.37 -5.60
N THR A 50 6.89 -16.92 -6.28
CA THR A 50 8.30 -16.52 -6.10
C THR A 50 8.54 -15.03 -6.40
N ASN A 51 7.76 -14.47 -7.34
CA ASN A 51 7.82 -13.05 -7.72
C ASN A 51 6.80 -12.18 -6.98
N ALA A 52 6.08 -12.74 -6.01
CA ALA A 52 5.08 -11.99 -5.26
C ALA A 52 5.72 -10.88 -4.41
N VAL A 53 4.93 -9.83 -4.18
CA VAL A 53 5.20 -8.81 -3.18
C VAL A 53 4.26 -9.03 -2.00
N ILE A 54 4.79 -8.93 -0.79
CA ILE A 54 4.01 -8.96 0.43
C ILE A 54 4.10 -7.59 1.08
N ILE A 55 2.96 -7.04 1.38
CA ILE A 55 2.81 -5.80 2.15
C ILE A 55 2.28 -6.18 3.52
N VAL A 56 2.95 -5.76 4.58
CA VAL A 56 2.46 -5.93 5.96
C VAL A 56 2.14 -4.56 6.53
N VAL A 57 0.88 -4.34 6.90
CA VAL A 57 0.41 -3.08 7.49
C VAL A 57 0.14 -3.29 8.97
N SER A 58 0.86 -2.59 9.84
CA SER A 58 0.59 -2.53 11.26
C SER A 58 -0.31 -1.35 11.59
N VAL A 59 -1.48 -1.64 12.17
CA VAL A 59 -2.43 -0.61 12.56
C VAL A 59 -1.96 0.13 13.82
N ALA A 60 -1.39 -0.55 14.80
CA ALA A 60 -0.91 0.11 16.01
C ALA A 60 0.35 0.94 15.77
N ASP A 61 1.24 0.46 14.89
CA ASP A 61 2.49 1.14 14.60
C ASP A 61 2.35 2.21 13.49
N GLN A 62 1.21 2.24 12.80
CA GLN A 62 0.94 3.12 11.66
C GLN A 62 2.06 3.05 10.61
N ALA A 63 2.43 1.82 10.26
CA ALA A 63 3.52 1.53 9.35
C ALA A 63 3.15 0.44 8.34
N LEU A 64 3.81 0.47 7.19
CA LEU A 64 3.68 -0.48 6.10
C LEU A 64 5.08 -0.98 5.74
N ALA A 65 5.34 -2.27 5.92
CA ALA A 65 6.55 -2.92 5.44
C ALA A 65 6.28 -3.58 4.08
N LEU A 66 7.17 -3.34 3.12
CA LEU A 66 7.13 -3.94 1.79
C LEU A 66 8.22 -5.03 1.70
N ILE A 67 7.80 -6.26 1.41
CA ILE A 67 8.66 -7.44 1.35
C ILE A 67 8.67 -7.98 -0.09
N SER A 68 9.85 -8.25 -0.62
CA SER A 68 10.02 -8.95 -1.89
C SER A 68 11.33 -9.72 -1.89
N GLY A 69 11.38 -10.87 -2.57
CA GLY A 69 12.58 -11.70 -2.64
C GLY A 69 13.06 -12.23 -1.28
N GLY A 70 12.19 -12.27 -0.27
CA GLY A 70 12.55 -12.72 1.08
C GLY A 70 13.19 -11.64 1.96
N GLU A 71 13.13 -10.38 1.55
CA GLU A 71 13.72 -9.25 2.29
C GLU A 71 12.72 -8.10 2.44
N VAL A 72 12.82 -7.35 3.53
CA VAL A 72 12.12 -6.07 3.69
C VAL A 72 12.85 -5.03 2.86
N LEU A 73 12.19 -4.55 1.81
CA LEU A 73 12.75 -3.55 0.90
C LEU A 73 12.65 -2.14 1.46
N HIS A 74 11.52 -1.83 2.10
CA HIS A 74 11.24 -0.50 2.61
C HIS A 74 10.14 -0.52 3.67
N VAL A 75 10.14 0.46 4.56
CA VAL A 75 9.08 0.71 5.53
C VAL A 75 8.57 2.14 5.38
N TYR A 76 7.26 2.27 5.23
CA TYR A 76 6.57 3.55 5.04
C TYR A 76 5.70 3.88 6.25
N ARG A 77 5.56 5.16 6.57
CA ARG A 77 4.53 5.63 7.50
C ARG A 77 3.18 5.66 6.80
N VAL A 78 2.16 5.17 7.46
CA VAL A 78 0.78 5.17 6.94
C VAL A 78 -0.18 5.89 7.88
N SER A 79 -1.42 6.02 7.45
CA SER A 79 -2.55 6.40 8.31
C SER A 79 -3.69 5.43 8.06
N THR A 80 -4.15 4.77 9.13
CA THR A 80 -5.30 3.86 9.11
C THR A 80 -6.53 4.51 9.76
N ALA A 81 -7.60 3.76 9.98
CA ALA A 81 -8.87 4.28 10.47
C ALA A 81 -8.82 4.85 11.87
N VAL A 82 -9.41 6.04 12.07
CA VAL A 82 -9.67 6.61 13.41
C VAL A 82 -10.56 5.69 14.24
N ALA A 83 -11.54 5.05 13.60
CA ALA A 83 -12.48 4.14 14.26
C ALA A 83 -11.84 2.80 14.67
N GLY A 84 -10.53 2.60 14.41
CA GLY A 84 -9.78 1.39 14.73
C GLY A 84 -10.02 0.26 13.74
N VAL A 85 -9.96 -1.00 14.21
CA VAL A 85 -10.00 -2.19 13.37
C VAL A 85 -11.40 -2.82 13.31
N GLY A 86 -11.76 -3.38 12.15
CA GLY A 86 -13.01 -4.11 11.97
C GLY A 86 -13.47 -4.19 10.51
N SER A 87 -14.36 -5.14 10.24
CA SER A 87 -14.79 -5.46 8.87
C SER A 87 -16.27 -5.19 8.58
N LYS A 88 -17.06 -4.74 9.55
CA LYS A 88 -18.49 -4.47 9.33
C LYS A 88 -18.70 -3.35 8.32
N PRO A 89 -19.73 -3.42 7.46
CA PRO A 89 -20.11 -2.33 6.56
C PRO A 89 -20.37 -1.03 7.34
N ASN A 90 -20.03 0.09 6.77
CA ASN A 90 -20.24 1.44 7.33
C ASN A 90 -19.61 1.67 8.73
N SER A 91 -18.66 0.80 9.14
CA SER A 91 -17.97 0.94 10.43
C SER A 91 -16.84 1.96 10.39
N GLU A 92 -16.41 2.39 9.20
CA GLU A 92 -15.23 3.26 8.99
C GLU A 92 -13.93 2.68 9.57
N LYS A 93 -13.89 1.36 9.80
CA LYS A 93 -12.77 0.64 10.40
C LYS A 93 -11.89 -0.03 9.35
N THR A 94 -10.60 -0.13 9.64
CA THR A 94 -9.64 -0.88 8.82
C THR A 94 -9.79 -2.38 9.07
N PRO A 95 -10.04 -3.21 8.05
CA PRO A 95 -10.18 -4.64 8.21
C PRO A 95 -8.83 -5.30 8.45
N LEU A 96 -8.75 -6.25 9.39
CA LEU A 96 -7.56 -7.06 9.62
C LEU A 96 -7.53 -8.29 8.71
N GLY A 97 -6.34 -8.91 8.62
CA GLY A 97 -6.08 -10.17 7.96
C GLY A 97 -5.56 -10.01 6.54
N TRP A 98 -5.55 -11.13 5.82
CA TRP A 98 -4.99 -11.21 4.49
C TRP A 98 -5.91 -10.70 3.41
N HIS A 99 -5.33 -9.94 2.51
CA HIS A 99 -5.94 -9.42 1.30
C HIS A 99 -5.01 -9.69 0.11
N ARG A 100 -5.51 -9.49 -1.08
CA ARG A 100 -4.72 -9.29 -2.31
C ARG A 100 -5.01 -7.91 -2.87
N VAL A 101 -4.11 -7.36 -3.63
CA VAL A 101 -4.43 -6.25 -4.51
C VAL A 101 -5.22 -6.84 -5.68
N ALA A 102 -6.46 -6.38 -5.86
CA ALA A 102 -7.33 -6.81 -6.94
C ALA A 102 -7.16 -5.94 -8.18
N GLU A 103 -6.98 -4.64 -7.97
CA GLU A 103 -6.84 -3.66 -9.05
C GLU A 103 -5.83 -2.58 -8.68
N TRP A 104 -5.04 -2.18 -9.68
CA TRP A 104 -4.14 -1.02 -9.65
C TRP A 104 -4.74 0.08 -10.51
N ILE A 105 -5.00 1.25 -9.95
CA ILE A 105 -5.69 2.35 -10.62
C ILE A 105 -4.83 3.60 -10.58
N GLY A 106 -4.74 4.28 -11.71
CA GLY A 106 -4.04 5.56 -11.84
C GLY A 106 -2.59 5.47 -12.29
N GLY A 107 -2.16 4.37 -12.95
CA GLY A 107 -0.79 4.21 -13.47
C GLY A 107 -0.27 5.42 -14.22
N ASP A 108 -1.09 5.98 -15.12
CA ASP A 108 -0.75 7.15 -15.95
C ASP A 108 -1.13 8.49 -15.30
N ALA A 109 -1.72 8.48 -14.10
CA ALA A 109 -2.14 9.71 -13.45
C ALA A 109 -0.94 10.49 -12.92
N VAL A 110 -1.00 11.81 -13.04
CA VAL A 110 0.00 12.71 -12.45
C VAL A 110 -0.12 12.70 -10.91
N PRO A 111 0.99 12.98 -10.18
CA PRO A 111 0.93 13.10 -8.72
C PRO A 111 -0.09 14.17 -8.30
N GLY A 112 -0.91 13.84 -7.30
CA GLY A 112 -1.98 14.73 -6.81
C GLY A 112 -3.28 14.66 -7.61
N GLN A 113 -3.39 13.81 -8.64
CA GLN A 113 -4.66 13.57 -9.32
C GLN A 113 -5.72 13.11 -8.32
N VAL A 114 -6.87 13.78 -8.32
CA VAL A 114 -8.03 13.42 -7.49
C VAL A 114 -8.80 12.28 -8.14
N PHE A 115 -9.21 11.31 -7.32
CA PHE A 115 -10.08 10.22 -7.74
C PHE A 115 -11.42 10.26 -6.98
N VAL A 116 -12.52 10.09 -7.71
CA VAL A 116 -13.86 9.89 -7.18
C VAL A 116 -14.42 8.59 -7.75
N SER A 117 -14.89 7.70 -6.89
CA SER A 117 -15.36 6.37 -7.31
C SER A 117 -14.34 5.63 -8.22
N ARG A 118 -13.05 5.76 -7.91
CA ARG A 118 -11.89 5.14 -8.62
C ARG A 118 -11.65 5.70 -10.03
N LYS A 119 -12.33 6.75 -10.41
CA LYS A 119 -12.11 7.44 -11.70
C LYS A 119 -11.39 8.75 -11.46
N PRO A 120 -10.37 9.09 -12.28
CA PRO A 120 -9.73 10.38 -12.18
C PRO A 120 -10.75 11.48 -12.52
N VAL A 121 -10.74 12.55 -11.72
CA VAL A 121 -11.56 13.73 -11.99
C VAL A 121 -10.79 14.64 -12.95
N PRO A 122 -11.27 14.89 -14.17
CA PRO A 122 -10.54 15.70 -15.14
C PRO A 122 -10.22 17.10 -14.60
N GLY A 123 -8.95 17.48 -14.64
CA GLY A 123 -8.51 18.81 -14.22
C GLY A 123 -8.39 19.02 -12.70
N GLU A 124 -8.85 18.10 -11.87
CA GLU A 124 -8.68 18.19 -10.42
C GLU A 124 -7.36 17.54 -9.98
N ILE A 125 -6.31 18.36 -9.90
CA ILE A 125 -4.97 17.95 -9.46
C ILE A 125 -4.57 18.82 -8.28
N LEU A 126 -4.37 18.22 -7.12
CA LEU A 126 -3.85 18.92 -5.95
C LEU A 126 -2.33 19.07 -6.07
N ARG A 127 -1.84 20.30 -5.97
CA ARG A 127 -0.40 20.60 -5.99
C ARG A 127 0.25 20.14 -4.69
N HIS A 128 1.54 19.89 -4.72
CA HIS A 128 2.34 19.46 -3.55
C HIS A 128 2.11 20.33 -2.30
N THR A 129 1.92 21.63 -2.46
CA THR A 129 1.63 22.56 -1.36
C THR A 129 0.28 22.26 -0.67
N GLN A 130 -0.63 21.58 -1.34
CA GLN A 130 -1.97 21.22 -0.83
C GLN A 130 -2.00 19.81 -0.22
N TRP A 131 -0.89 19.05 -0.26
CA TRP A 131 -0.84 17.69 0.31
C TRP A 131 -0.68 17.65 1.83
N ARG A 132 -0.42 18.80 2.45
CA ARG A 132 -0.33 18.92 3.91
C ARG A 132 -1.66 19.25 4.59
N GLY A 133 -2.72 19.37 3.77
CA GLY A 133 -4.09 19.61 4.23
C GLY A 133 -4.29 20.99 4.88
N ASP A 134 -5.47 21.48 4.74
CA ASP A 134 -5.96 22.71 5.38
C ASP A 134 -7.16 22.43 6.30
N GLY A 135 -7.34 21.16 6.69
CA GLY A 135 -8.52 20.72 7.48
C GLY A 135 -9.77 20.48 6.64
N GLY A 136 -9.64 20.55 5.31
CA GLY A 136 -10.73 20.34 4.37
C GLY A 136 -11.02 18.85 4.09
N ARG A 137 -11.62 18.60 2.94
CA ARG A 137 -12.05 17.28 2.48
C ARG A 137 -10.88 16.31 2.39
N ASP A 138 -11.12 15.06 2.81
CA ASP A 138 -10.22 13.94 2.59
C ASP A 138 -10.35 13.43 1.15
N TYR A 139 -9.24 13.44 0.40
CA TYR A 139 -9.20 13.03 -0.99
C TYR A 139 -8.42 11.73 -1.17
N VAL A 140 -8.89 10.89 -2.08
CA VAL A 140 -8.12 9.79 -2.65
C VAL A 140 -7.28 10.36 -3.79
N LEU A 141 -5.97 10.31 -3.66
CA LEU A 141 -5.04 10.95 -4.60
C LEU A 141 -4.07 9.94 -5.24
N THR A 142 -3.58 10.32 -6.41
CA THR A 142 -2.35 9.83 -7.06
C THR A 142 -2.44 8.39 -7.57
N ARG A 143 -2.65 7.41 -6.70
CA ARG A 143 -2.75 5.97 -7.02
C ARG A 143 -3.73 5.30 -6.08
N ILE A 144 -4.33 4.20 -6.56
CA ILE A 144 -5.18 3.33 -5.75
C ILE A 144 -4.73 1.89 -5.97
N LEU A 145 -4.45 1.17 -4.88
CA LEU A 145 -4.39 -0.28 -4.85
C LEU A 145 -5.66 -0.76 -4.14
N TRP A 146 -6.58 -1.37 -4.88
CA TRP A 146 -7.87 -1.82 -4.34
C TRP A 146 -7.76 -3.22 -3.75
N LEU A 147 -8.12 -3.37 -2.49
CA LEU A 147 -7.94 -4.61 -1.74
C LEU A 147 -9.16 -5.52 -1.82
N ASP A 148 -8.92 -6.82 -2.00
CA ASP A 148 -9.91 -7.89 -1.92
C ASP A 148 -9.50 -8.84 -0.78
N GLY A 149 -10.41 -9.10 0.15
CA GLY A 149 -10.17 -9.98 1.29
C GLY A 149 -9.96 -11.44 0.88
N LEU A 150 -9.12 -12.16 1.60
CA LEU A 150 -8.84 -13.58 1.35
C LEU A 150 -9.44 -14.51 2.40
N GLU A 151 -9.92 -13.98 3.53
CA GLU A 151 -10.39 -14.76 4.67
C GLU A 151 -11.91 -14.65 4.80
N TYR A 152 -12.61 -15.71 4.39
CA TYR A 152 -14.07 -15.76 4.44
C TYR A 152 -14.61 -15.59 5.87
N GLY A 153 -15.61 -14.74 6.04
CA GLY A 153 -16.19 -14.41 7.35
C GLY A 153 -15.39 -13.40 8.18
N ARG A 154 -14.19 -13.03 7.75
CA ARG A 154 -13.33 -12.03 8.42
C ARG A 154 -13.22 -10.73 7.62
N ASN A 155 -12.84 -10.81 6.36
CA ASN A 155 -12.66 -9.67 5.45
C ASN A 155 -13.15 -9.96 4.02
N ARG A 156 -13.77 -11.13 3.80
CA ARG A 156 -14.39 -11.56 2.56
C ARG A 156 -15.77 -12.17 2.81
N GLY A 157 -16.71 -11.89 1.90
CA GLY A 157 -18.06 -12.44 1.94
C GLY A 157 -19.05 -11.53 2.64
N PRO A 158 -20.33 -11.96 2.78
CA PRO A 158 -21.42 -11.10 3.21
C PRO A 158 -21.18 -10.44 4.57
N GLY A 159 -21.36 -9.12 4.63
CA GLY A 159 -21.30 -8.35 5.87
C GLY A 159 -19.87 -8.03 6.37
N VAL A 160 -18.81 -8.43 5.65
CA VAL A 160 -17.41 -8.15 6.06
C VAL A 160 -16.47 -7.87 4.88
N ASP A 161 -16.98 -7.85 3.66
CA ASP A 161 -16.22 -7.84 2.43
C ASP A 161 -15.43 -6.54 2.23
N SER A 162 -14.10 -6.64 2.23
CA SER A 162 -13.20 -5.48 2.07
C SER A 162 -13.30 -4.84 0.69
N HIS A 163 -13.51 -5.63 -0.38
CA HIS A 163 -13.60 -5.10 -1.73
C HIS A 163 -14.89 -4.27 -1.90
N SER A 164 -16.03 -4.77 -1.45
CA SER A 164 -17.31 -4.05 -1.50
C SER A 164 -17.34 -2.84 -0.56
N ARG A 165 -16.48 -2.81 0.47
CA ARG A 165 -16.30 -1.67 1.36
C ARG A 165 -15.33 -0.62 0.84
N PHE A 166 -14.78 -0.82 -0.37
CA PHE A 166 -13.84 0.10 -1.02
C PHE A 166 -12.59 0.38 -0.16
N ILE A 167 -11.98 -0.68 0.38
CA ILE A 167 -10.74 -0.56 1.14
C ILE A 167 -9.57 -0.46 0.18
N TYR A 168 -8.84 0.65 0.26
CA TYR A 168 -7.71 0.99 -0.62
C TYR A 168 -6.42 1.23 0.15
N ILE A 169 -5.29 1.08 -0.55
CA ILE A 169 -4.05 1.79 -0.25
C ILE A 169 -3.97 2.94 -1.27
N HIS A 170 -3.82 4.19 -0.82
CA HIS A 170 -3.88 5.36 -1.70
C HIS A 170 -3.10 6.56 -1.17
N GLY A 171 -2.79 7.52 -2.05
CA GLY A 171 -2.23 8.81 -1.67
C GLY A 171 -3.28 9.74 -1.03
N THR A 172 -2.84 10.71 -0.25
CA THR A 172 -3.72 11.63 0.50
C THR A 172 -3.27 13.08 0.40
N ASN A 173 -4.21 14.01 0.59
CA ASN A 173 -3.92 15.42 0.83
C ASN A 173 -3.67 15.74 2.31
N GLN A 174 -3.69 14.75 3.18
CA GLN A 174 -3.47 14.92 4.62
C GLN A 174 -2.18 14.23 5.06
N GLU A 175 -1.07 14.44 4.33
CA GLU A 175 0.22 13.80 4.61
C GLU A 175 0.77 14.13 6.01
N HIS A 176 0.39 15.28 6.58
CA HIS A 176 0.75 15.65 7.95
C HIS A 176 0.12 14.75 9.03
N LEU A 177 -0.86 13.92 8.65
CA LEU A 177 -1.51 12.95 9.53
C LEU A 177 -0.89 11.53 9.45
N LEU A 178 0.08 11.31 8.57
CA LEU A 178 0.79 10.03 8.49
C LEU A 178 1.52 9.74 9.81
N GLY A 179 1.51 8.47 10.23
CA GLY A 179 2.01 8.01 11.53
C GLY A 179 0.96 8.04 12.64
N ARG A 180 -0.29 8.42 12.35
CA ARG A 180 -1.42 8.36 13.30
C ARG A 180 -2.72 7.97 12.59
N PRO A 181 -3.68 7.35 13.30
CA PRO A 181 -4.99 7.05 12.74
C PRO A 181 -5.73 8.32 12.32
N ALA A 182 -6.17 8.38 11.05
CA ALA A 182 -6.89 9.54 10.51
C ALA A 182 -7.83 9.18 9.35
N SER A 183 -7.84 7.94 8.86
CA SER A 183 -8.69 7.54 7.73
C SER A 183 -10.07 7.06 8.16
N HIS A 184 -10.91 6.74 7.17
CA HIS A 184 -12.24 6.15 7.32
C HIS A 184 -12.27 4.68 6.85
N GLY A 185 -11.15 3.95 7.02
CA GLY A 185 -11.02 2.53 6.70
C GLY A 185 -9.86 2.20 5.78
N CYS A 186 -9.53 3.05 4.84
CA CYS A 186 -8.40 2.88 3.92
C CYS A 186 -7.04 3.05 4.60
N ILE A 187 -6.00 2.62 3.91
CA ILE A 187 -4.59 2.82 4.29
C ILE A 187 -4.05 3.98 3.44
N ARG A 188 -3.68 5.09 4.08
CA ARG A 188 -3.14 6.26 3.39
C ARG A 188 -1.63 6.25 3.42
N LEU A 189 -1.02 6.61 2.30
CA LEU A 189 0.41 6.87 2.12
C LEU A 189 0.63 8.31 1.67
N SER A 190 1.86 8.79 1.73
CA SER A 190 2.22 10.00 1.01
C SER A 190 2.04 9.78 -0.50
N ASN A 191 1.86 10.86 -1.25
CA ASN A 191 1.68 10.74 -2.71
C ASN A 191 2.92 10.16 -3.40
N HIS A 192 4.10 10.44 -2.89
CA HIS A 192 5.35 9.84 -3.38
C HIS A 192 5.47 8.36 -3.01
N ASP A 193 5.13 8.00 -1.77
CA ASP A 193 5.25 6.62 -1.30
C ASP A 193 4.25 5.69 -2.01
N VAL A 194 3.02 6.15 -2.22
CA VAL A 194 2.04 5.33 -2.94
C VAL A 194 2.46 5.09 -4.40
N MET A 195 3.15 6.04 -5.03
CA MET A 195 3.73 5.83 -6.37
C MET A 195 4.83 4.78 -6.34
N ALA A 196 5.71 4.81 -5.33
CA ALA A 196 6.77 3.82 -5.17
C ALA A 196 6.19 2.41 -4.93
N VAL A 197 5.23 2.29 -4.01
CA VAL A 197 4.53 1.02 -3.74
C VAL A 197 3.81 0.52 -4.98
N TYR A 198 3.11 1.39 -5.71
CA TYR A 198 2.42 1.06 -6.95
C TYR A 198 3.40 0.48 -7.98
N ALA A 199 4.50 1.18 -8.26
CA ALA A 199 5.50 0.77 -9.26
C ALA A 199 6.17 -0.58 -8.90
N LEU A 200 6.36 -0.87 -7.61
CA LEU A 200 6.95 -2.12 -7.15
C LEU A 200 5.97 -3.31 -7.19
N THR A 201 4.68 -3.05 -7.23
CA THR A 201 3.62 -4.05 -7.11
C THR A 201 2.82 -4.27 -8.39
N GLU A 202 2.71 -3.28 -9.27
CA GLU A 202 1.93 -3.39 -10.51
C GLU A 202 2.42 -4.55 -11.38
N GLY A 203 1.47 -5.35 -11.86
CA GLY A 203 1.75 -6.52 -12.69
C GLY A 203 2.35 -7.72 -11.94
N ARG A 204 2.47 -7.65 -10.62
CA ARG A 204 2.98 -8.74 -9.76
C ARG A 204 1.89 -9.24 -8.81
N PRO A 205 1.83 -10.56 -8.52
CA PRO A 205 1.01 -11.03 -7.41
C PRO A 205 1.36 -10.25 -6.15
N THR A 206 0.38 -9.56 -5.56
CA THR A 206 0.62 -8.71 -4.39
C THR A 206 -0.39 -9.03 -3.30
N TYR A 207 0.14 -9.44 -2.16
CA TYR A 207 -0.63 -9.78 -0.97
C TYR A 207 -0.43 -8.73 0.11
N VAL A 208 -1.49 -8.47 0.86
CA VAL A 208 -1.47 -7.46 1.93
C VAL A 208 -1.99 -8.11 3.20
N GLU A 209 -1.15 -8.22 4.20
CA GLU A 209 -1.56 -8.62 5.55
C GLU A 209 -1.73 -7.36 6.40
N ILE A 210 -2.92 -7.15 6.92
CA ILE A 210 -3.21 -6.07 7.86
C ILE A 210 -3.27 -6.67 9.25
N VAL A 211 -2.30 -6.30 10.09
CA VAL A 211 -2.14 -6.80 11.46
C VAL A 211 -2.40 -5.68 12.47
N ASP A 212 -2.72 -6.06 13.70
CA ASP A 212 -2.86 -5.08 14.77
C ASP A 212 -1.51 -4.42 15.08
N ARG A 213 -0.45 -5.22 15.20
CA ARG A 213 0.92 -4.77 15.46
C ARG A 213 1.94 -5.69 14.77
N PHE A 214 3.10 -5.12 14.40
CA PHE A 214 4.25 -5.88 13.89
C PHE A 214 4.80 -6.88 14.89
#